data_157dc19514ebd29bdccad91b1811615c
#
_entry.id   157dc19514ebd29bdccad91b1811615c
#
_cell.length_a   1.000
_cell.length_b   1.000
_cell.length_c   1.000
_cell.angle_alpha   90.00
_cell.angle_beta   90.00
_cell.angle_gamma   90.00
#
_symmetry.space_group_name_H-M   'P 1'
#
loop_
_entity.id
_entity.type
_entity.pdbx_description
1 polymer ?
#
loop_
_entity_poly.entity_id
_entity_poly.type
_entity_poly.pdbx_seq_one_letter_code
_entity_poly.pdbx_strand_id
1 'polypeptide(L)'
;MLYYLYRPYAAGAGKTARMGETVTMAWYDNAVFYHIYPLGLCGCAHENDGQPTPGAFAKLNAWAEHAYEDLGCTAIYIGPLFESGSHGYDTIDYRRVDRRLGTNEEFREFVANCHARGQKVIVDGVFNHVGRDFFAFQNLKTDRENARYKDWFCDVNFWGNNEYNDGFSYGNWGGFNLLVKLNQRNPEVQN
;
A
#
# COMPACT_ATOMS: atom_id res chain seq x y z
N MET A 1 3.91 -14.38 -2.37
CA MET A 1 3.57 -15.37 -1.33
C MET A 1 4.19 -14.88 -0.04
N LEU A 2 3.49 -14.00 0.70
CA LEU A 2 3.96 -13.50 1.99
C LEU A 2 3.53 -14.50 3.05
N TYR A 3 4.51 -15.19 3.66
CA TYR A 3 4.29 -15.96 4.87
C TYR A 3 4.13 -14.98 6.05
N TYR A 4 2.91 -14.74 6.49
CA TYR A 4 2.67 -14.26 7.84
C TYR A 4 2.84 -15.44 8.78
N LEU A 5 3.87 -15.41 9.60
CA LEU A 5 4.05 -16.30 10.74
C LEU A 5 2.95 -16.01 11.75
N TYR A 6 1.88 -16.80 11.70
CA TYR A 6 0.93 -16.93 12.80
C TYR A 6 1.70 -17.54 13.97
N ARG A 7 2.11 -16.72 14.92
CA ARG A 7 2.46 -17.23 16.25
C ARG A 7 1.15 -17.41 17.01
N PRO A 8 0.79 -18.64 17.42
CA PRO A 8 -0.30 -18.80 18.35
C PRO A 8 0.08 -18.05 19.63
N TYR A 9 -0.80 -17.19 20.08
CA TYR A 9 -0.67 -16.47 21.33
C TYR A 9 -0.65 -17.52 22.43
N ALA A 10 0.50 -17.77 23.03
CA ALA A 10 0.61 -18.55 24.24
C ALA A 10 -0.08 -17.72 25.35
N ALA A 11 -1.25 -18.15 25.73
CA ALA A 11 -1.91 -17.64 26.91
C ALA A 11 -0.99 -17.90 28.11
N GLY A 12 -0.57 -16.82 28.78
CA GLY A 12 0.00 -16.91 30.12
C GLY A 12 1.51 -16.72 30.20
N ALA A 13 1.96 -15.50 30.25
CA ALA A 13 2.94 -15.05 31.22
C ALA A 13 2.54 -13.62 31.57
N GLY A 14 1.70 -13.48 32.56
CA GLY A 14 1.36 -12.21 33.16
C GLY A 14 2.64 -11.48 33.55
N LYS A 15 2.95 -10.37 32.86
CA LYS A 15 3.83 -9.38 33.47
C LYS A 15 3.10 -8.89 34.69
N THR A 16 3.62 -9.23 35.88
CA THR A 16 3.17 -8.65 37.15
C THR A 16 3.39 -7.14 37.04
N ALA A 17 2.33 -6.40 36.77
CA ALA A 17 2.32 -4.95 36.85
C ALA A 17 2.67 -4.59 38.31
N ARG A 18 3.63 -3.68 38.49
CA ARG A 18 3.85 -3.05 39.79
C ARG A 18 2.56 -2.32 40.18
N MET A 19 2.10 -2.48 41.41
CA MET A 19 0.91 -1.79 41.92
C MET A 19 1.07 -0.28 41.66
N GLY A 20 0.21 0.28 40.76
CA GLY A 20 0.16 1.70 40.43
C GLY A 20 0.36 2.07 38.96
N GLU A 21 0.79 1.16 38.09
CA GLU A 21 0.89 1.45 36.66
C GLU A 21 -0.43 1.09 35.96
N THR A 22 -1.15 2.10 35.50
CA THR A 22 -2.29 1.90 34.59
C THR A 22 -1.72 1.52 33.23
N VAL A 23 -1.77 0.24 32.87
CA VAL A 23 -1.43 -0.22 31.52
C VAL A 23 -2.53 0.29 30.58
N THR A 24 -2.24 1.33 29.85
CA THR A 24 -3.15 1.80 28.79
C THR A 24 -3.02 0.85 27.59
N MET A 25 -4.05 0.04 27.35
CA MET A 25 -4.11 -0.83 26.19
C MET A 25 -4.19 0.03 24.92
N ALA A 26 -3.33 -0.26 23.93
CA ALA A 26 -3.46 0.35 22.63
C ALA A 26 -4.66 -0.25 21.88
N TRP A 27 -5.27 0.51 20.97
CA TRP A 27 -6.47 0.06 20.26
C TRP A 27 -6.26 -1.26 19.48
N TYR A 28 -5.04 -1.54 19.08
CA TYR A 28 -4.69 -2.74 18.30
C TYR A 28 -4.41 -3.97 19.18
N ASP A 29 -4.31 -3.84 20.50
CA ASP A 29 -4.01 -4.98 21.39
C ASP A 29 -5.14 -6.02 21.37
N ASN A 30 -6.38 -5.61 21.12
CA ASN A 30 -7.54 -6.47 20.99
C ASN A 30 -8.17 -6.43 19.59
N ALA A 31 -7.50 -5.85 18.60
CA ALA A 31 -8.05 -5.75 17.27
C ALA A 31 -7.98 -7.09 16.51
N VAL A 32 -9.06 -7.41 15.82
CA VAL A 32 -9.09 -8.50 14.84
C VAL A 32 -9.14 -7.86 13.47
N PHE A 33 -8.16 -8.18 12.62
CA PHE A 33 -8.01 -7.58 11.30
C PHE A 33 -8.58 -8.49 10.22
N TYR A 34 -9.32 -7.88 9.29
CA TYR A 34 -9.69 -8.49 8.03
C TYR A 34 -8.91 -7.84 6.91
N HIS A 35 -8.10 -8.61 6.18
CA HIS A 35 -7.28 -8.10 5.08
C HIS A 35 -8.01 -8.24 3.75
N ILE A 36 -8.06 -7.15 2.99
CA ILE A 36 -8.65 -7.11 1.65
C ILE A 36 -7.57 -6.69 0.64
N TYR A 37 -7.37 -7.49 -0.41
CA TYR A 37 -6.67 -7.06 -1.62
C TYR A 37 -7.71 -6.47 -2.59
N PRO A 38 -7.84 -5.13 -2.68
CA PRO A 38 -9.02 -4.49 -3.26
C PRO A 38 -9.12 -4.71 -4.78
N LEU A 39 -8.03 -4.61 -5.54
CA LEU A 39 -8.04 -4.80 -6.99
C LEU A 39 -8.51 -6.20 -7.37
N GLY A 40 -7.97 -7.22 -6.70
CA GLY A 40 -8.35 -8.61 -6.93
C GLY A 40 -9.78 -8.91 -6.49
N LEU A 41 -10.19 -8.48 -5.29
CA LEU A 41 -11.54 -8.67 -4.79
C LEU A 41 -12.58 -8.07 -5.73
N CYS A 42 -12.32 -6.85 -6.22
CA CYS A 42 -13.25 -6.14 -7.09
C CYS A 42 -13.25 -6.64 -8.54
N GLY A 43 -12.26 -7.46 -8.93
CA GLY A 43 -12.12 -7.94 -10.31
C GLY A 43 -11.67 -6.84 -11.27
N CYS A 44 -10.82 -5.93 -10.78
CA CYS A 44 -10.26 -4.87 -11.60
C CYS A 44 -9.35 -5.43 -12.72
N ALA A 45 -9.22 -4.70 -13.81
CA ALA A 45 -8.27 -5.03 -14.87
C ALA A 45 -6.84 -5.17 -14.32
N HIS A 46 -6.08 -6.14 -14.83
CA HIS A 46 -4.71 -6.36 -14.39
C HIS A 46 -3.82 -5.16 -14.68
N GLU A 47 -3.84 -4.67 -15.88
CA GLU A 47 -3.19 -3.41 -16.26
C GLU A 47 -4.15 -2.24 -16.06
N ASN A 48 -3.61 -1.11 -15.57
CA ASN A 48 -4.42 0.08 -15.33
C ASN A 48 -4.73 0.80 -16.65
N ASP A 49 -5.91 0.55 -17.17
CA ASP A 49 -6.45 1.19 -18.37
C ASP A 49 -7.17 2.53 -18.07
N GLY A 50 -7.17 2.94 -16.81
CA GLY A 50 -7.83 4.16 -16.35
C GLY A 50 -9.34 4.08 -16.23
N GLN A 51 -9.94 2.90 -16.45
CA GLN A 51 -11.39 2.72 -16.38
C GLN A 51 -11.81 2.20 -15.00
N PRO A 52 -12.84 2.79 -14.38
CA PRO A 52 -13.34 2.31 -13.10
C PRO A 52 -14.07 0.98 -13.25
N THR A 53 -13.89 0.09 -12.29
CA THR A 53 -14.68 -1.14 -12.16
C THR A 53 -16.01 -0.81 -11.49
N PRO A 54 -17.15 -1.00 -12.18
CA PRO A 54 -18.44 -0.63 -11.62
C PRO A 54 -18.74 -1.29 -10.28
N GLY A 55 -19.10 -0.50 -9.27
CA GLY A 55 -19.49 -1.01 -7.96
C GLY A 55 -18.35 -1.50 -7.08
N ALA A 56 -17.10 -1.18 -7.37
CA ALA A 56 -15.95 -1.62 -6.58
C ALA A 56 -16.07 -1.21 -5.11
N PHE A 57 -16.33 0.08 -4.81
CA PHE A 57 -16.51 0.53 -3.42
C PHE A 57 -17.79 -0.01 -2.77
N ALA A 58 -18.86 -0.25 -3.51
CA ALA A 58 -20.04 -0.94 -2.97
C ALA A 58 -19.69 -2.36 -2.51
N LYS A 59 -18.89 -3.08 -3.30
CA LYS A 59 -18.40 -4.41 -2.94
C LYS A 59 -17.48 -4.38 -1.73
N LEU A 60 -16.54 -3.41 -1.67
CA LEU A 60 -15.66 -3.21 -0.51
C LEU A 60 -16.46 -2.93 0.77
N ASN A 61 -17.49 -2.09 0.70
CA ASN A 61 -18.37 -1.79 1.84
C ASN A 61 -19.09 -3.07 2.33
N ALA A 62 -19.65 -3.86 1.42
CA ALA A 62 -20.33 -5.11 1.78
C ALA A 62 -19.38 -6.11 2.47
N TRP A 63 -18.12 -6.21 2.01
CA TRP A 63 -17.13 -7.05 2.65
C TRP A 63 -16.66 -6.54 4.00
N ALA A 64 -16.53 -5.21 4.17
CA ALA A 64 -16.20 -4.60 5.46
C ALA A 64 -17.33 -4.80 6.48
N GLU A 65 -18.59 -4.71 6.05
CA GLU A 65 -19.77 -4.99 6.87
C GLU A 65 -19.81 -6.46 7.28
N HIS A 66 -19.65 -7.40 6.34
CA HIS A 66 -19.54 -8.84 6.61
C HIS A 66 -18.42 -9.14 7.62
N ALA A 67 -17.24 -8.55 7.44
CA ALA A 67 -16.12 -8.73 8.36
C ALA A 67 -16.45 -8.29 9.79
N TYR A 68 -17.25 -7.24 9.95
CA TYR A 68 -17.66 -6.75 11.26
C TYR A 68 -18.81 -7.56 11.85
N GLU A 69 -19.92 -7.69 11.13
CA GLU A 69 -21.17 -8.27 11.64
C GLU A 69 -21.09 -9.79 11.81
N ASP A 70 -20.47 -10.48 10.86
CA ASP A 70 -20.46 -11.95 10.85
C ASP A 70 -19.18 -12.53 11.45
N LEU A 71 -18.03 -11.83 11.33
CA LEU A 71 -16.74 -12.34 11.77
C LEU A 71 -16.17 -11.62 13.00
N GLY A 72 -16.78 -10.52 13.46
CA GLY A 72 -16.33 -9.76 14.62
C GLY A 72 -15.01 -9.01 14.40
N CYS A 73 -14.62 -8.74 13.15
CA CYS A 73 -13.38 -8.04 12.84
C CYS A 73 -13.51 -6.54 13.11
N THR A 74 -12.68 -6.02 13.99
CA THR A 74 -12.73 -4.62 14.44
C THR A 74 -11.83 -3.69 13.63
N ALA A 75 -11.09 -4.23 12.66
CA ALA A 75 -10.23 -3.48 11.77
C ALA A 75 -10.20 -4.08 10.35
N ILE A 76 -10.18 -3.21 9.36
CA ILE A 76 -9.95 -3.56 7.96
C ILE A 76 -8.53 -3.13 7.60
N TYR A 77 -7.73 -4.06 7.08
CA TYR A 77 -6.47 -3.78 6.42
C TYR A 77 -6.68 -3.86 4.91
N ILE A 78 -6.62 -2.71 4.24
CA ILE A 78 -6.71 -2.63 2.77
C ILE A 78 -5.31 -2.72 2.20
N GLY A 79 -5.05 -3.75 1.37
CA GLY A 79 -3.85 -3.90 0.56
C GLY A 79 -3.68 -2.74 -0.42
N PRO A 80 -2.74 -2.77 -1.36
CA PRO A 80 -2.40 -1.59 -2.15
C PRO A 80 -3.65 -0.93 -2.74
N LEU A 81 -3.87 0.33 -2.34
CA LEU A 81 -5.06 1.11 -2.67
C LEU A 81 -4.76 2.25 -3.63
N PHE A 82 -3.51 2.74 -3.60
CA PHE A 82 -3.11 3.92 -4.35
C PHE A 82 -2.96 3.63 -5.84
N GLU A 83 -3.06 4.69 -6.65
CA GLU A 83 -2.90 4.61 -8.10
C GLU A 83 -1.64 3.85 -8.48
N SER A 84 -1.78 2.81 -9.29
CA SER A 84 -0.70 1.91 -9.69
C SER A 84 -0.79 1.56 -11.17
N GLY A 85 0.29 1.04 -11.73
CA GLY A 85 0.32 0.62 -13.14
C GLY A 85 -0.36 -0.72 -13.36
N SER A 86 -0.23 -1.65 -12.39
CA SER A 86 -0.76 -3.00 -12.54
C SER A 86 -1.30 -3.58 -11.22
N HIS A 87 -0.50 -4.34 -10.51
CA HIS A 87 -0.94 -5.13 -9.35
C HIS A 87 -1.11 -4.36 -8.03
N GLY A 88 -0.95 -3.02 -8.04
CA GLY A 88 -1.11 -2.19 -6.84
C GLY A 88 0.18 -1.90 -6.08
N TYR A 89 1.18 -2.79 -6.14
CA TYR A 89 2.48 -2.56 -5.49
C TYR A 89 3.45 -1.73 -6.33
N ASP A 90 3.10 -1.43 -7.57
CA ASP A 90 3.81 -0.55 -8.49
C ASP A 90 3.18 0.85 -8.48
N THR A 91 3.15 1.47 -7.30
CA THR A 91 2.50 2.76 -7.05
C THR A 91 3.07 3.87 -7.95
N ILE A 92 2.18 4.63 -8.57
CA ILE A 92 2.53 5.78 -9.42
C ILE A 92 2.05 7.12 -8.85
N ASP A 93 1.04 7.12 -7.96
CA ASP A 93 0.58 8.31 -7.26
C ASP A 93 0.00 7.94 -5.88
N TYR A 94 0.67 8.35 -4.79
CA TYR A 94 0.23 8.13 -3.40
C TYR A 94 -0.91 9.03 -2.93
N ARG A 95 -1.31 10.04 -3.72
CA ARG A 95 -2.37 10.99 -3.36
C ARG A 95 -3.72 10.63 -3.94
N ARG A 96 -3.77 9.57 -4.73
CA ARG A 96 -4.93 9.13 -5.47
C ARG A 96 -5.23 7.67 -5.19
N VAL A 97 -6.50 7.39 -4.96
CA VAL A 97 -7.00 6.01 -5.02
C VAL A 97 -6.87 5.49 -6.45
N ASP A 98 -6.53 4.22 -6.59
CA ASP A 98 -6.45 3.58 -7.91
C ASP A 98 -7.79 3.76 -8.65
N ARG A 99 -7.74 4.38 -9.82
CA ARG A 99 -8.94 4.77 -10.57
C ARG A 99 -9.79 3.58 -10.99
N ARG A 100 -9.20 2.39 -11.07
CA ARG A 100 -9.95 1.14 -11.30
C ARG A 100 -10.90 0.82 -10.14
N LEU A 101 -10.58 1.24 -8.93
CA LEU A 101 -11.45 1.11 -7.76
C LEU A 101 -12.47 2.24 -7.66
N GLY A 102 -12.09 3.47 -8.06
CA GLY A 102 -12.96 4.63 -7.99
C GLY A 102 -12.22 5.92 -7.61
N THR A 103 -12.84 6.72 -6.76
CA THR A 103 -12.39 8.06 -6.41
C THR A 103 -11.94 8.18 -4.95
N ASN A 104 -11.22 9.27 -4.65
CA ASN A 104 -10.86 9.62 -3.27
C ASN A 104 -12.11 9.87 -2.39
N GLU A 105 -13.18 10.38 -3.00
CA GLU A 105 -14.45 10.64 -2.34
C GLU A 105 -15.14 9.35 -1.91
N GLU A 106 -15.21 8.37 -2.81
CA GLU A 106 -15.78 7.04 -2.49
C GLU A 106 -14.97 6.34 -1.39
N PHE A 107 -13.63 6.50 -1.40
CA PHE A 107 -12.80 5.98 -0.31
C PHE A 107 -13.08 6.69 1.03
N ARG A 108 -13.29 8.02 1.03
CA ARG A 108 -13.68 8.74 2.26
C ARG A 108 -15.01 8.23 2.81
N GLU A 109 -15.99 7.98 1.94
CA GLU A 109 -17.28 7.40 2.32
C GLU A 109 -17.10 5.99 2.88
N PHE A 110 -16.27 5.14 2.24
CA PHE A 110 -15.94 3.82 2.75
C PHE A 110 -15.36 3.89 4.17
N VAL A 111 -14.39 4.77 4.40
CA VAL A 111 -13.78 4.97 5.73
C VAL A 111 -14.80 5.44 6.74
N ALA A 112 -15.67 6.39 6.35
CA ALA A 112 -16.74 6.89 7.22
C ALA A 112 -17.70 5.76 7.61
N ASN A 113 -18.09 4.90 6.69
CA ASN A 113 -18.96 3.74 6.94
C ASN A 113 -18.29 2.74 7.90
N CYS A 114 -17.01 2.44 7.73
CA CYS A 114 -16.25 1.60 8.66
C CYS A 114 -16.22 2.23 10.07
N HIS A 115 -15.88 3.51 10.16
CA HIS A 115 -15.82 4.23 11.43
C HIS A 115 -17.18 4.30 12.14
N ALA A 116 -18.28 4.46 11.41
CA ALA A 116 -19.63 4.47 11.98
C ALA A 116 -20.01 3.14 12.67
N ARG A 117 -19.43 2.02 12.17
CA ARG A 117 -19.56 0.68 12.80
C ARG A 117 -18.56 0.46 13.92
N GLY A 118 -17.60 1.35 14.14
CA GLY A 118 -16.50 1.16 15.10
C GLY A 118 -15.27 0.43 14.55
N GLN A 119 -15.25 0.10 13.26
CA GLN A 119 -14.09 -0.50 12.59
C GLN A 119 -13.00 0.53 12.33
N LYS A 120 -11.75 0.15 12.54
CA LYS A 120 -10.57 0.92 12.09
C LYS A 120 -10.20 0.54 10.65
N VAL A 121 -9.63 1.49 9.92
CA VAL A 121 -9.12 1.24 8.57
C VAL A 121 -7.63 1.51 8.54
N ILE A 122 -6.87 0.54 8.03
CA ILE A 122 -5.43 0.64 7.78
C ILE A 122 -5.21 0.44 6.30
N VAL A 123 -4.38 1.30 5.70
CA VAL A 123 -4.02 1.26 4.29
C VAL A 123 -2.58 0.79 4.15
N ASP A 124 -2.33 -0.07 3.17
CA ASP A 124 -0.98 -0.52 2.84
C ASP A 124 -0.13 0.63 2.29
N GLY A 125 1.02 0.85 2.90
CA GLY A 125 2.00 1.86 2.49
C GLY A 125 3.20 1.22 1.80
N VAL A 126 3.20 1.20 0.47
CA VAL A 126 4.32 0.68 -0.34
C VAL A 126 5.36 1.78 -0.51
N PHE A 127 6.24 1.98 0.50
CA PHE A 127 7.21 3.09 0.51
C PHE A 127 8.63 2.68 0.13
N ASN A 128 8.92 1.38 -0.07
CA ASN A 128 10.24 0.90 -0.45
C ASN A 128 10.57 1.19 -1.93
N HIS A 129 9.57 1.15 -2.78
CA HIS A 129 9.70 1.28 -4.24
C HIS A 129 8.45 1.91 -4.84
N VAL A 130 8.54 2.29 -6.11
CA VAL A 130 7.46 2.85 -6.92
C VAL A 130 7.39 2.16 -8.27
N GLY A 131 6.26 2.32 -8.96
CA GLY A 131 6.12 1.93 -10.35
C GLY A 131 6.91 2.83 -11.30
N ARG A 132 7.15 2.35 -12.52
CA ARG A 132 7.93 3.06 -13.53
C ARG A 132 7.26 4.36 -14.02
N ASP A 133 5.95 4.49 -13.86
CA ASP A 133 5.20 5.69 -14.24
C ASP A 133 5.09 6.73 -13.12
N PHE A 134 5.76 6.51 -11.99
CA PHE A 134 5.90 7.50 -10.94
C PHE A 134 6.59 8.77 -11.47
N PHE A 135 6.05 9.94 -11.16
CA PHE A 135 6.47 11.22 -11.76
C PHE A 135 7.97 11.50 -11.68
N ALA A 136 8.59 11.18 -10.54
CA ALA A 136 10.02 11.41 -10.33
C ALA A 136 10.87 10.44 -11.17
N PHE A 137 10.39 9.21 -11.40
CA PHE A 137 11.07 8.26 -12.26
C PHE A 137 10.91 8.62 -13.75
N GLN A 138 9.76 9.16 -14.15
CA GLN A 138 9.58 9.69 -15.50
C GLN A 138 10.53 10.87 -15.77
N ASN A 139 10.75 11.76 -14.78
CA ASN A 139 11.78 12.80 -14.88
C ASN A 139 13.19 12.19 -15.05
N LEU A 140 13.53 11.14 -14.29
CA LEU A 140 14.82 10.45 -14.43
C LEU A 140 14.99 9.86 -15.84
N LYS A 141 13.97 9.23 -16.40
CA LYS A 141 13.99 8.66 -17.76
C LYS A 141 14.21 9.74 -18.83
N THR A 142 13.61 10.92 -18.64
CA THR A 142 13.65 12.01 -19.62
C THR A 142 14.95 12.80 -19.55
N ASP A 143 15.34 13.24 -18.35
CA ASP A 143 16.43 14.20 -18.14
C ASP A 143 17.75 13.53 -17.73
N ARG A 144 17.75 12.21 -17.44
CA ARG A 144 18.91 11.36 -17.17
C ARG A 144 19.84 11.97 -16.09
N GLU A 145 21.11 12.22 -16.41
CA GLU A 145 22.12 12.80 -15.51
C GLU A 145 21.68 14.17 -14.96
N ASN A 146 20.86 14.90 -15.70
CA ASN A 146 20.35 16.22 -15.32
C ASN A 146 19.01 16.17 -14.58
N ALA A 147 18.45 14.98 -14.36
CA ALA A 147 17.16 14.82 -13.69
C ALA A 147 17.18 15.39 -12.28
N ARG A 148 16.17 16.20 -11.96
CA ARG A 148 16.01 16.79 -10.63
C ARG A 148 15.91 15.72 -9.54
N TYR A 149 15.20 14.62 -9.83
CA TYR A 149 14.88 13.57 -8.86
C TYR A 149 15.77 12.34 -8.93
N LYS A 150 16.95 12.41 -9.60
CA LYS A 150 17.83 11.24 -9.75
C LYS A 150 18.25 10.64 -8.41
N ASP A 151 18.49 11.47 -7.41
CA ASP A 151 18.95 11.05 -6.07
C ASP A 151 17.81 10.47 -5.20
N TRP A 152 16.57 10.48 -5.71
CA TRP A 152 15.43 9.81 -5.09
C TRP A 152 15.46 8.30 -5.28
N PHE A 153 16.30 7.80 -6.19
CA PHE A 153 16.40 6.40 -6.54
C PHE A 153 17.76 5.80 -6.14
N CYS A 154 17.76 4.50 -5.83
CA CYS A 154 18.98 3.79 -5.50
C CYS A 154 19.72 3.31 -6.74
N ASP A 155 21.04 3.26 -6.65
CA ASP A 155 21.94 2.55 -7.58
C ASP A 155 21.76 2.94 -9.06
N VAL A 156 21.45 4.21 -9.33
CA VAL A 156 21.30 4.73 -10.70
C VAL A 156 22.67 4.73 -11.39
N ASN A 157 22.76 4.03 -12.53
CA ASN A 157 23.98 3.90 -13.31
C ASN A 157 23.69 4.13 -14.79
N PHE A 158 24.15 5.29 -15.31
CA PHE A 158 23.95 5.70 -16.70
C PHE A 158 24.83 4.97 -17.73
N TRP A 159 25.73 4.11 -17.28
CA TRP A 159 26.53 3.23 -18.12
C TRP A 159 25.92 1.82 -18.25
N GLY A 160 24.82 1.56 -17.54
CA GLY A 160 24.09 0.31 -17.57
C GLY A 160 22.90 0.33 -18.52
N ASN A 161 22.13 -0.75 -18.51
CA ASN A 161 20.84 -0.87 -19.19
C ASN A 161 19.94 -1.82 -18.39
N ASN A 162 18.68 -1.95 -18.81
CA ASN A 162 17.69 -2.86 -18.23
C ASN A 162 16.81 -3.44 -19.36
N GLU A 163 15.87 -4.34 -19.02
CA GLU A 163 14.98 -5.00 -19.97
C GLU A 163 14.04 -4.06 -20.72
N TYR A 164 13.85 -2.84 -20.22
CA TYR A 164 13.02 -1.80 -20.86
C TYR A 164 13.83 -0.91 -21.83
N ASN A 165 15.13 -1.15 -21.99
CA ASN A 165 16.05 -0.38 -22.81
C ASN A 165 16.10 1.13 -22.48
N ASP A 166 16.03 1.47 -21.19
CA ASP A 166 16.11 2.86 -20.73
C ASP A 166 17.50 3.51 -20.96
N GLY A 167 18.53 2.70 -21.25
CA GLY A 167 19.92 3.16 -21.40
C GLY A 167 20.59 3.51 -20.05
N PHE A 168 20.02 3.06 -18.95
CA PHE A 168 20.61 3.09 -17.59
C PHE A 168 20.03 1.96 -16.75
N SER A 169 20.72 1.61 -15.66
CA SER A 169 20.22 0.68 -14.66
C SER A 169 19.96 1.39 -13.34
N TYR A 170 19.19 0.76 -12.46
CA TYR A 170 18.80 1.31 -11.15
C TYR A 170 18.49 0.18 -10.16
N GLY A 171 18.50 0.50 -8.88
CA GLY A 171 18.07 -0.42 -7.83
C GLY A 171 16.58 -0.76 -7.94
N ASN A 172 16.23 -2.02 -7.71
CA ASN A 172 14.87 -2.51 -7.81
C ASN A 172 14.49 -3.41 -6.63
N TRP A 173 13.24 -3.83 -6.57
CA TRP A 173 12.76 -4.79 -5.61
C TRP A 173 12.84 -6.21 -6.17
N GLY A 174 13.64 -7.06 -5.51
CA GLY A 174 13.66 -8.50 -5.81
C GLY A 174 14.10 -8.88 -7.23
N GLY A 175 14.80 -8.01 -7.95
CA GLY A 175 15.20 -8.23 -9.35
C GLY A 175 14.20 -7.75 -10.39
N PHE A 176 13.08 -7.17 -9.98
CA PHE A 176 12.02 -6.69 -10.88
C PHE A 176 12.17 -5.19 -11.16
N ASN A 177 12.62 -4.82 -12.35
CA ASN A 177 12.79 -3.41 -12.73
C ASN A 177 11.48 -2.62 -12.88
N LEU A 178 10.33 -3.28 -12.87
CA LEU A 178 9.03 -2.62 -12.72
C LEU A 178 8.94 -1.87 -11.37
N LEU A 179 9.61 -2.37 -10.33
CA LEU A 179 9.55 -1.90 -8.95
C LEU A 179 10.81 -1.12 -8.60
N VAL A 180 10.82 0.17 -8.93
CA VAL A 180 11.99 1.06 -8.83
C VAL A 180 12.24 1.43 -7.37
N LYS A 181 13.41 1.09 -6.83
CA LYS A 181 13.74 1.29 -5.43
C LYS A 181 13.98 2.75 -5.09
N LEU A 182 13.26 3.24 -4.08
CA LEU A 182 13.41 4.57 -3.52
C LEU A 182 14.61 4.66 -2.56
N ASN A 183 15.30 5.79 -2.60
CA ASN A 183 16.35 6.13 -1.66
C ASN A 183 15.77 6.70 -0.36
N GLN A 184 15.47 5.82 0.59
CA GLN A 184 14.91 6.17 1.90
C GLN A 184 15.83 7.08 2.76
N ARG A 185 17.06 7.30 2.35
CA ARG A 185 17.99 8.22 3.04
C ARG A 185 17.89 9.66 2.53
N ASN A 186 17.21 9.86 1.40
CA ASN A 186 16.98 11.20 0.85
C ASN A 186 15.84 11.90 1.61
N PRO A 187 16.07 13.07 2.23
CA PRO A 187 15.04 13.78 3.00
C PRO A 187 13.81 14.18 2.16
N GLU A 188 13.98 14.45 0.87
CA GLU A 188 12.85 14.77 -0.02
C GLU A 188 11.94 13.55 -0.28
N VAL A 189 12.48 12.33 -0.19
CA VAL A 189 11.70 11.08 -0.31
C VAL A 189 10.93 10.79 0.98
N GLN A 190 11.44 11.27 2.13
CA GLN A 190 10.81 11.06 3.45
C GLN A 190 9.65 12.04 3.72
N ASN A 191 9.58 13.17 3.00
CA ASN A 191 8.59 14.25 3.16
C ASN A 191 7.47 14.18 2.10
#